data_71f00c488af1322f36d6718f82264727
#
_entry.id   71f00c488af1322f36d6718f82264727
#
_cell.length_a   1.000
_cell.length_b   1.000
_cell.length_c   1.000
_cell.angle_alpha   90.00
_cell.angle_beta   90.00
_cell.angle_gamma   90.00
#
_symmetry.space_group_name_H-M   'P 1'
#
loop_
_entity.id
_entity.type
_entity.pdbx_description
1 polymer ?
#
loop_
_entity_poly.entity_id
_entity_poly.type
_entity_poly.pdbx_seq_one_letter_code
_entity_poly.pdbx_strand_id
1 'polypeptide(L)'
;MSRGIWRLAPVCKQALWGGKRLLSDYHQHCPEGTCAESWVLSAHEAGSSLLESGPFAGQDLRTMAAGEGRETLGKKGQQFDRFPVLIKLIDAAAPLSVQVHPDDDFALEHEHEYGKTEMWVILQSDPDAFLYFGVEKDVTPEEVRTRAQDGTLEDVLRRVPVHPGDVFFIRAGTIHAIGAGITPVSYTHLRAHET
;
A
#
# COMPACT_ATOMS: atom_id res chain seq x y z
N MET A 1 11.83 28.90 -3.34
CA MET A 1 10.52 28.24 -3.19
C MET A 1 10.00 28.33 -1.79
N SER A 2 8.72 28.59 -1.61
CA SER A 2 8.11 28.60 -0.28
C SER A 2 8.09 27.16 0.25
N ARG A 3 8.86 26.92 1.31
CA ARG A 3 8.70 25.71 2.11
C ARG A 3 7.34 25.84 2.84
N GLY A 4 6.43 24.91 2.62
CA GLY A 4 5.10 24.94 3.20
C GLY A 4 4.54 23.55 3.44
N ILE A 5 3.49 23.48 4.24
CA ILE A 5 2.68 22.28 4.40
C ILE A 5 1.50 22.42 3.43
N TRP A 6 1.33 21.45 2.57
CA TRP A 6 0.23 21.42 1.59
C TRP A 6 -0.74 20.28 1.93
N ARG A 7 -2.01 20.57 1.79
CA ARG A 7 -3.04 19.56 1.97
C ARG A 7 -3.25 18.81 0.66
N LEU A 8 -3.52 17.50 0.81
CA LEU A 8 -3.87 16.61 -0.29
C LEU A 8 -5.28 16.06 -0.06
N ALA A 9 -6.08 16.03 -1.11
CA ALA A 9 -7.30 15.24 -1.12
C ALA A 9 -6.95 13.80 -1.45
N PRO A 10 -7.43 12.83 -0.66
CA PRO A 10 -7.17 11.42 -0.90
C PRO A 10 -7.95 10.90 -2.11
N VAL A 11 -7.48 9.77 -2.67
CA VAL A 11 -8.21 9.01 -3.69
C VAL A 11 -8.82 7.78 -3.02
N CYS A 12 -10.15 7.69 -3.04
CA CYS A 12 -10.87 6.54 -2.53
C CYS A 12 -10.93 5.41 -3.55
N LYS A 13 -10.73 4.19 -3.08
CA LYS A 13 -10.84 2.96 -3.86
C LYS A 13 -11.88 2.04 -3.25
N GLN A 14 -12.68 1.44 -4.11
CA GLN A 14 -13.69 0.45 -3.74
C GLN A 14 -13.17 -0.96 -4.01
N ALA A 15 -13.55 -1.88 -3.13
CA ALA A 15 -13.35 -3.31 -3.32
C ALA A 15 -14.41 -4.08 -2.52
N LEU A 16 -14.66 -5.33 -2.89
CA LEU A 16 -15.66 -6.18 -2.22
C LEU A 16 -15.34 -6.44 -0.74
N TRP A 17 -14.07 -6.39 -0.39
CA TRP A 17 -13.58 -6.57 0.98
C TRP A 17 -13.58 -5.28 1.82
N GLY A 18 -13.89 -4.12 1.21
CA GLY A 18 -13.87 -2.82 1.88
C GLY A 18 -15.01 -2.63 2.88
N GLY A 19 -14.72 -1.92 3.95
CA GLY A 19 -15.65 -1.67 5.05
C GLY A 19 -16.11 -0.21 5.13
N LYS A 20 -16.51 0.18 6.34
CA LYS A 20 -17.00 1.52 6.67
C LYS A 20 -16.15 2.25 7.71
N ARG A 21 -15.11 1.61 8.27
CA ARG A 21 -14.27 2.21 9.32
C ARG A 21 -13.56 3.47 8.83
N LEU A 22 -13.09 3.47 7.59
CA LEU A 22 -12.46 4.67 7.03
C LEU A 22 -13.41 5.87 7.00
N LEU A 23 -14.72 5.63 6.82
CA LEU A 23 -15.74 6.67 6.87
C LEU A 23 -16.08 7.07 8.31
N SER A 24 -16.39 6.10 9.18
CA SER A 24 -16.89 6.35 10.54
C SER A 24 -15.80 6.84 11.49
N ASP A 25 -14.64 6.18 11.49
CA ASP A 25 -13.62 6.36 12.52
C ASP A 25 -12.48 7.28 12.05
N TYR A 26 -12.21 7.29 10.74
CA TYR A 26 -11.12 8.07 10.13
C TYR A 26 -11.62 9.24 9.29
N HIS A 27 -12.94 9.47 9.23
CA HIS A 27 -13.57 10.59 8.54
C HIS A 27 -13.16 10.74 7.07
N GLN A 28 -12.84 9.63 6.41
CA GLN A 28 -12.56 9.64 4.98
C GLN A 28 -13.87 9.84 4.21
N HIS A 29 -13.80 10.59 3.13
CA HIS A 29 -14.97 10.87 2.30
C HIS A 29 -14.96 10.00 1.04
N CYS A 30 -15.80 8.95 1.02
CA CYS A 30 -15.97 8.06 -0.11
C CYS A 30 -17.45 8.08 -0.54
N PRO A 31 -17.76 8.45 -1.79
CA PRO A 31 -19.14 8.71 -2.23
C PRO A 31 -20.09 7.51 -2.15
N GLU A 32 -19.57 6.29 -2.22
CA GLU A 32 -20.35 5.06 -2.34
C GLU A 32 -20.72 4.39 -1.00
N GLY A 33 -20.45 5.04 0.13
CA GLY A 33 -20.85 4.56 1.47
C GLY A 33 -20.00 3.41 2.03
N THR A 34 -18.99 2.95 1.30
CA THR A 34 -17.88 2.07 1.74
C THR A 34 -16.56 2.61 1.23
N CYS A 35 -15.46 2.20 1.82
CA CYS A 35 -14.13 2.60 1.38
C CYS A 35 -13.13 1.49 1.69
N ALA A 36 -12.65 0.82 0.67
CA ALA A 36 -11.66 -0.23 0.83
C ALA A 36 -10.26 0.36 1.11
N GLU A 37 -9.87 1.36 0.32
CA GLU A 37 -8.63 2.09 0.51
C GLU A 37 -8.81 3.59 0.33
N SER A 38 -8.16 4.37 1.17
CA SER A 38 -7.99 5.81 1.01
C SER A 38 -6.51 6.11 0.75
N TRP A 39 -6.16 6.46 -0.47
CA TRP A 39 -4.80 6.81 -0.88
C TRP A 39 -4.53 8.26 -0.51
N VAL A 40 -4.04 8.46 0.70
CA VAL A 40 -3.88 9.80 1.28
C VAL A 40 -2.67 10.55 0.70
N LEU A 41 -1.70 9.84 0.16
CA LEU A 41 -0.59 10.39 -0.60
C LEU A 41 -0.25 9.45 -1.74
N SER A 42 -0.49 9.87 -2.97
CA SER A 42 -0.30 9.04 -4.16
C SER A 42 0.04 9.90 -5.38
N ALA A 43 1.08 9.49 -6.11
CA ALA A 43 1.36 9.94 -7.47
C ALA A 43 1.23 8.78 -8.47
N HIS A 44 0.50 7.72 -8.10
CA HIS A 44 0.31 6.55 -8.94
C HIS A 44 -0.68 6.86 -10.08
N GLU A 45 -0.47 6.24 -11.26
CA GLU A 45 -1.32 6.48 -12.43
C GLU A 45 -2.77 6.04 -12.23
N ALA A 46 -2.99 4.97 -11.45
CA ALA A 46 -4.33 4.51 -11.11
C ALA A 46 -5.07 5.44 -10.15
N GLY A 47 -4.41 6.47 -9.60
CA GLY A 47 -5.05 7.47 -8.74
C GLY A 47 -4.01 8.36 -8.07
N SER A 48 -3.97 9.63 -8.46
CA SER A 48 -3.08 10.64 -7.91
C SER A 48 -3.83 11.58 -7.00
N SER A 49 -3.27 11.86 -5.80
CA SER A 49 -3.85 12.79 -4.83
C SER A 49 -3.87 14.21 -5.39
N LEU A 50 -4.98 14.94 -5.16
CA LEU A 50 -5.11 16.33 -5.57
C LEU A 50 -4.52 17.27 -4.52
N LEU A 51 -3.73 18.26 -4.95
CA LEU A 51 -3.26 19.32 -4.06
C LEU A 51 -4.39 20.33 -3.80
N GLU A 52 -4.80 20.46 -2.54
CA GLU A 52 -5.85 21.41 -2.13
C GLU A 52 -5.30 22.77 -1.68
N SER A 53 -3.98 22.84 -1.45
CA SER A 53 -3.33 24.07 -0.98
C SER A 53 -1.90 24.21 -1.51
N GLY A 54 -1.36 25.41 -1.37
CA GLY A 54 0.01 25.73 -1.81
C GLY A 54 0.06 26.24 -3.25
N PRO A 55 1.27 26.43 -3.80
CA PRO A 55 1.44 27.06 -5.12
C PRO A 55 0.95 26.18 -6.29
N PHE A 56 0.73 24.89 -6.04
CA PHE A 56 0.24 23.92 -7.03
C PHE A 56 -1.19 23.46 -6.75
N ALA A 57 -1.96 24.23 -5.95
CA ALA A 57 -3.35 23.89 -5.65
C ALA A 57 -4.16 23.69 -6.94
N GLY A 58 -4.97 22.63 -6.99
CA GLY A 58 -5.73 22.23 -8.17
C GLY A 58 -5.01 21.27 -9.12
N GLN A 59 -3.71 21.03 -8.92
CA GLN A 59 -2.98 19.99 -9.66
C GLN A 59 -2.99 18.67 -8.90
N ASP A 60 -2.88 17.56 -9.61
CA ASP A 60 -2.59 16.27 -8.99
C ASP A 60 -1.09 16.11 -8.69
N LEU A 61 -0.78 15.29 -7.69
CA LEU A 61 0.58 15.12 -7.20
C LEU A 61 1.54 14.56 -8.27
N ARG A 62 1.07 13.67 -9.15
CA ARG A 62 1.87 13.09 -10.23
C ARG A 62 2.31 14.16 -11.22
N THR A 63 1.36 14.97 -11.70
CA THR A 63 1.64 16.08 -12.63
C THR A 63 2.58 17.10 -11.98
N MET A 64 2.33 17.48 -10.75
CA MET A 64 3.19 18.39 -10.00
C MET A 64 4.62 17.83 -9.85
N ALA A 65 4.76 16.57 -9.45
CA ALA A 65 6.07 15.94 -9.26
C ALA A 65 6.86 15.72 -10.55
N ALA A 66 6.19 15.55 -11.67
CA ALA A 66 6.83 15.43 -12.99
C ALA A 66 7.22 16.78 -13.60
N GLY A 67 6.53 17.85 -13.22
CA GLY A 67 6.69 19.20 -13.77
C GLY A 67 7.42 20.20 -12.86
N GLU A 68 6.84 21.39 -12.74
CA GLU A 68 7.42 22.52 -12.01
C GLU A 68 7.67 22.26 -10.51
N GLY A 69 6.94 21.32 -9.92
CA GLY A 69 7.10 20.93 -8.51
C GLY A 69 8.19 19.91 -8.25
N ARG A 70 8.89 19.42 -9.27
CA ARG A 70 9.88 18.32 -9.14
C ARG A 70 10.97 18.59 -8.11
N GLU A 71 11.45 19.81 -7.99
CA GLU A 71 12.47 20.17 -6.99
C GLU A 71 11.95 20.08 -5.53
N THR A 72 10.63 20.01 -5.32
CA THR A 72 10.03 19.79 -3.99
C THR A 72 10.29 18.38 -3.48
N LEU A 73 10.59 17.42 -4.35
CA LEU A 73 10.95 16.04 -3.99
C LEU A 73 12.29 15.94 -3.25
N GLY A 74 13.07 17.03 -3.24
CA GLY A 74 14.40 17.02 -2.63
C GLY A 74 15.41 16.18 -3.42
N LYS A 75 16.67 16.21 -3.00
CA LYS A 75 17.77 15.57 -3.76
C LYS A 75 17.55 14.06 -3.97
N LYS A 76 17.07 13.35 -2.94
CA LYS A 76 16.83 11.91 -3.03
C LYS A 76 15.64 11.58 -3.91
N GLY A 77 14.57 12.37 -3.87
CA GLY A 77 13.38 12.15 -4.68
C GLY A 77 13.59 12.44 -6.17
N GLN A 78 14.52 13.34 -6.51
CA GLN A 78 14.77 13.73 -7.91
C GLN A 78 15.38 12.62 -8.77
N GLN A 79 15.90 11.55 -8.17
CA GLN A 79 16.42 10.40 -8.91
C GLN A 79 15.30 9.50 -9.48
N PHE A 80 14.07 9.66 -9.00
CA PHE A 80 12.90 8.91 -9.49
C PHE A 80 12.20 9.69 -10.59
N ASP A 81 11.56 9.00 -11.49
CA ASP A 81 10.73 9.59 -12.54
C ASP A 81 9.38 10.11 -12.00
N ARG A 82 8.94 9.58 -10.84
CA ARG A 82 7.71 9.95 -10.14
C ARG A 82 7.94 10.04 -8.63
N PHE A 83 6.95 10.53 -7.89
CA PHE A 83 6.99 10.52 -6.42
C PHE A 83 7.00 9.06 -5.91
N PRO A 84 8.03 8.65 -5.14
CA PRO A 84 8.31 7.23 -4.93
C PRO A 84 7.55 6.59 -3.77
N VAL A 85 6.65 7.32 -3.13
CA VAL A 85 5.93 6.83 -1.94
C VAL A 85 4.42 6.89 -2.18
N LEU A 86 3.74 5.79 -1.84
CA LEU A 86 2.29 5.72 -1.73
C LEU A 86 1.93 5.46 -0.25
N ILE A 87 1.07 6.28 0.32
CA ILE A 87 0.53 6.08 1.67
C ILE A 87 -0.98 5.88 1.55
N LYS A 88 -1.47 4.79 2.12
CA LYS A 88 -2.89 4.45 2.09
C LYS A 88 -3.40 3.91 3.42
N LEU A 89 -4.60 4.31 3.77
CA LEU A 89 -5.40 3.67 4.80
C LEU A 89 -6.19 2.53 4.14
N ILE A 90 -6.29 1.40 4.80
CA ILE A 90 -7.01 0.20 4.31
C ILE A 90 -8.08 -0.17 5.35
N ASP A 91 -9.27 -0.51 4.91
CA ASP A 91 -10.31 -1.11 5.76
C ASP A 91 -10.65 -2.51 5.26
N ALA A 92 -9.99 -3.49 5.83
CA ALA A 92 -10.18 -4.91 5.49
C ALA A 92 -11.37 -5.50 6.28
N ALA A 93 -12.59 -5.23 5.86
CA ALA A 93 -13.79 -5.86 6.46
C ALA A 93 -13.90 -7.35 6.13
N ALA A 94 -13.32 -7.79 4.99
CA ALA A 94 -13.12 -9.18 4.64
C ALA A 94 -11.65 -9.42 4.27
N PRO A 95 -11.17 -10.69 4.20
CA PRO A 95 -9.78 -10.98 3.87
C PRO A 95 -9.40 -10.48 2.46
N LEU A 96 -8.20 -9.95 2.32
CA LEU A 96 -7.60 -9.65 1.02
C LEU A 96 -6.96 -10.90 0.43
N SER A 97 -6.77 -10.90 -0.88
CA SER A 97 -6.06 -11.99 -1.58
C SER A 97 -4.62 -12.11 -1.09
N VAL A 98 -4.10 -13.34 -1.13
CA VAL A 98 -2.68 -13.59 -0.89
C VAL A 98 -1.87 -13.01 -2.04
N GLN A 99 -0.81 -12.28 -1.73
CA GLN A 99 0.05 -11.59 -2.70
C GLN A 99 1.53 -11.77 -2.37
N VAL A 100 2.34 -11.58 -3.40
CA VAL A 100 3.78 -11.41 -3.32
C VAL A 100 4.15 -10.27 -4.27
N HIS A 101 5.03 -9.39 -3.84
CA HIS A 101 5.52 -8.30 -4.68
C HIS A 101 6.95 -8.56 -5.12
N PRO A 102 7.29 -8.30 -6.38
CA PRO A 102 8.65 -8.45 -6.89
C PRO A 102 9.59 -7.37 -6.34
N ASP A 103 10.89 -7.62 -6.43
CA ASP A 103 11.92 -6.59 -6.33
C ASP A 103 12.02 -5.75 -7.61
N ASP A 104 12.89 -4.72 -7.58
CA ASP A 104 13.05 -3.82 -8.73
C ASP A 104 13.61 -4.54 -9.95
N ASP A 105 14.58 -5.46 -9.77
CA ASP A 105 15.24 -6.13 -10.88
C ASP A 105 14.22 -6.93 -11.69
N PHE A 106 13.40 -7.72 -11.00
CA PHE A 106 12.33 -8.50 -11.64
C PHE A 106 11.22 -7.60 -12.22
N ALA A 107 10.76 -6.61 -11.44
CA ALA A 107 9.62 -5.77 -11.84
C ALA A 107 9.95 -4.87 -13.04
N LEU A 108 11.16 -4.30 -13.09
CA LEU A 108 11.59 -3.47 -14.22
C LEU A 108 11.77 -4.28 -15.50
N GLU A 109 12.27 -5.53 -15.40
CA GLU A 109 12.46 -6.40 -16.54
C GLU A 109 11.15 -6.95 -17.10
N HIS A 110 10.22 -7.36 -16.24
CA HIS A 110 9.05 -8.14 -16.64
C HIS A 110 7.73 -7.34 -16.61
N GLU A 111 7.61 -6.34 -15.77
CA GLU A 111 6.37 -5.58 -15.57
C GLU A 111 6.49 -4.11 -15.98
N HIS A 112 7.71 -3.63 -16.27
CA HIS A 112 8.03 -2.23 -16.58
C HIS A 112 7.58 -1.27 -15.46
N GLU A 113 7.62 -1.75 -14.22
CA GLU A 113 7.28 -1.05 -13.00
C GLU A 113 8.39 -1.19 -11.95
N TYR A 114 8.33 -0.37 -10.91
CA TYR A 114 9.22 -0.54 -9.75
C TYR A 114 8.75 -1.71 -8.89
N GLY A 115 9.70 -2.37 -8.26
CA GLY A 115 9.44 -3.34 -7.21
C GLY A 115 8.69 -2.70 -6.04
N LYS A 116 8.17 -3.53 -5.14
CA LYS A 116 7.30 -3.05 -4.07
C LYS A 116 7.73 -3.59 -2.71
N THR A 117 8.19 -2.68 -1.86
CA THR A 117 8.41 -2.93 -0.43
C THR A 117 7.38 -2.14 0.37
N GLU A 118 6.77 -2.76 1.36
CA GLU A 118 5.73 -2.15 2.16
C GLU A 118 6.10 -2.12 3.65
N MET A 119 5.52 -1.16 4.35
CA MET A 119 5.47 -1.13 5.81
C MET A 119 4.03 -0.90 6.22
N TRP A 120 3.50 -1.76 7.06
CA TRP A 120 2.17 -1.60 7.64
C TRP A 120 2.26 -1.22 9.11
N VAL A 121 1.44 -0.25 9.51
CA VAL A 121 1.20 0.06 10.93
C VAL A 121 -0.27 -0.25 11.20
N ILE A 122 -0.56 -1.13 12.14
CA ILE A 122 -1.93 -1.50 12.49
C ILE A 122 -2.54 -0.40 13.34
N LEU A 123 -3.58 0.23 12.82
CA LEU A 123 -4.32 1.29 13.54
C LEU A 123 -5.45 0.70 14.39
N GLN A 124 -6.14 -0.30 13.83
CA GLN A 124 -7.27 -0.99 14.46
C GLN A 124 -7.24 -2.47 14.07
N SER A 125 -7.66 -3.35 14.99
CA SER A 125 -7.90 -4.75 14.71
C SER A 125 -9.08 -5.27 15.53
N ASP A 126 -9.86 -6.18 14.97
CA ASP A 126 -10.83 -6.96 15.72
C ASP A 126 -10.13 -8.00 16.60
N PRO A 127 -10.80 -8.55 17.63
CA PRO A 127 -10.33 -9.72 18.34
C PRO A 127 -10.00 -10.85 17.35
N ASP A 128 -8.91 -11.57 17.59
CA ASP A 128 -8.46 -12.71 16.78
C ASP A 128 -8.08 -12.38 15.31
N ALA A 129 -7.99 -11.10 14.95
CA ALA A 129 -7.51 -10.67 13.65
C ALA A 129 -6.04 -11.06 13.45
N PHE A 130 -5.68 -11.43 12.22
CA PHE A 130 -4.33 -11.89 11.88
C PHE A 130 -3.94 -11.49 10.47
N LEU A 131 -2.64 -11.49 10.23
CA LEU A 131 -2.05 -11.42 8.89
C LEU A 131 -1.52 -12.79 8.50
N TYR A 132 -1.51 -13.09 7.20
CA TYR A 132 -0.55 -14.05 6.67
C TYR A 132 0.76 -13.32 6.40
N PHE A 133 1.87 -13.83 6.94
CA PHE A 133 3.19 -13.19 6.84
C PHE A 133 4.30 -14.25 6.69
N GLY A 134 4.64 -14.55 5.45
CA GLY A 134 5.55 -15.62 5.10
C GLY A 134 4.94 -17.01 5.24
N VAL A 135 5.79 -18.03 5.29
CA VAL A 135 5.41 -19.44 5.38
C VAL A 135 5.84 -20.04 6.74
N GLU A 136 5.12 -21.05 7.21
CA GLU A 136 5.45 -21.73 8.47
C GLU A 136 6.63 -22.70 8.36
N LYS A 137 6.87 -23.23 7.16
CA LYS A 137 7.87 -24.25 6.85
C LYS A 137 8.68 -23.82 5.63
N ASP A 138 9.79 -24.49 5.43
CA ASP A 138 10.49 -24.41 4.16
C ASP A 138 9.61 -25.01 3.07
N VAL A 139 9.12 -24.15 2.18
CA VAL A 139 8.28 -24.49 1.03
C VAL A 139 9.07 -24.18 -0.22
N THR A 140 9.07 -25.10 -1.17
CA THR A 140 9.73 -24.88 -2.46
C THR A 140 8.86 -23.99 -3.36
N PRO A 141 9.45 -23.27 -4.34
CA PRO A 141 8.66 -22.52 -5.34
C PRO A 141 7.66 -23.39 -6.09
N GLU A 142 7.98 -24.67 -6.33
CA GLU A 142 7.09 -25.62 -6.98
C GLU A 142 5.89 -25.95 -6.08
N GLU A 143 6.12 -26.15 -4.79
CA GLU A 143 5.02 -26.36 -3.85
C GLU A 143 4.11 -25.14 -3.75
N VAL A 144 4.68 -23.93 -3.71
CA VAL A 144 3.88 -22.67 -3.73
C VAL A 144 2.99 -22.64 -4.98
N ARG A 145 3.56 -22.95 -6.16
CA ARG A 145 2.81 -22.97 -7.42
C ARG A 145 1.67 -23.98 -7.39
N THR A 146 1.94 -25.20 -6.96
CA THR A 146 0.93 -26.25 -6.87
C THR A 146 -0.19 -25.88 -5.92
N ARG A 147 0.16 -25.40 -4.71
CA ARG A 147 -0.84 -24.98 -3.71
C ARG A 147 -1.65 -23.77 -4.11
N ALA A 148 -1.06 -22.84 -4.86
CA ALA A 148 -1.80 -21.71 -5.43
C ALA A 148 -2.81 -22.16 -6.48
N GLN A 149 -2.51 -23.21 -7.26
CA GLN A 149 -3.42 -23.75 -8.28
C GLN A 149 -4.55 -24.59 -7.68
N ASP A 150 -4.28 -25.35 -6.64
CA ASP A 150 -5.27 -26.22 -6.00
C ASP A 150 -6.04 -25.56 -4.83
N GLY A 151 -5.71 -24.29 -4.51
CA GLY A 151 -6.39 -23.51 -3.48
C GLY A 151 -6.00 -23.87 -2.04
N THR A 152 -4.85 -24.54 -1.83
CA THR A 152 -4.36 -24.96 -0.51
C THR A 152 -3.17 -24.14 -0.01
N LEU A 153 -2.89 -23.00 -0.63
CA LEU A 153 -1.72 -22.18 -0.26
C LEU A 153 -1.78 -21.71 1.20
N GLU A 154 -2.95 -21.40 1.70
CA GLU A 154 -3.13 -20.93 3.09
C GLU A 154 -2.69 -21.95 4.15
N ASP A 155 -2.69 -23.26 3.83
CA ASP A 155 -2.29 -24.32 4.76
C ASP A 155 -0.81 -24.25 5.16
N VAL A 156 0.01 -23.54 4.41
CA VAL A 156 1.44 -23.37 4.65
C VAL A 156 1.84 -21.94 4.98
N LEU A 157 0.89 -21.02 4.99
CA LEU A 157 1.14 -19.62 5.36
C LEU A 157 1.16 -19.44 6.87
N ARG A 158 2.10 -18.65 7.36
CA ARG A 158 2.20 -18.31 8.77
C ARG A 158 1.16 -17.26 9.14
N ARG A 159 0.26 -17.62 10.05
CA ARG A 159 -0.70 -16.69 10.64
C ARG A 159 -0.05 -15.96 11.82
N VAL A 160 -0.07 -14.62 11.76
CA VAL A 160 0.49 -13.75 12.79
C VAL A 160 -0.66 -12.91 13.38
N PRO A 161 -1.04 -13.12 14.65
CA PRO A 161 -2.01 -12.26 15.33
C PRO A 161 -1.55 -10.81 15.32
N VAL A 162 -2.48 -9.87 15.24
CA VAL A 162 -2.16 -8.43 15.18
C VAL A 162 -2.93 -7.63 16.21
N HIS A 163 -2.27 -6.56 16.68
CA HIS A 163 -2.84 -5.61 17.61
C HIS A 163 -2.58 -4.18 17.15
N PRO A 164 -3.41 -3.20 17.55
CA PRO A 164 -3.14 -1.80 17.30
C PRO A 164 -1.73 -1.39 17.78
N GLY A 165 -0.96 -0.73 16.91
CA GLY A 165 0.42 -0.33 17.15
C GLY A 165 1.48 -1.30 16.61
N ASP A 166 1.12 -2.50 16.19
CA ASP A 166 2.06 -3.42 15.54
C ASP A 166 2.55 -2.86 14.21
N VAL A 167 3.83 -3.13 13.89
CA VAL A 167 4.48 -2.70 12.66
C VAL A 167 5.05 -3.89 11.92
N PHE A 168 4.73 -4.01 10.65
CA PHE A 168 5.21 -5.07 9.75
C PHE A 168 5.99 -4.48 8.60
N PHE A 169 7.22 -4.92 8.40
CA PHE A 169 8.03 -4.54 7.25
C PHE A 169 8.03 -5.70 6.24
N ILE A 170 7.39 -5.50 5.10
CA ILE A 170 7.14 -6.50 4.07
C ILE A 170 8.11 -6.27 2.93
N ARG A 171 9.18 -7.06 2.94
CA ARG A 171 10.18 -7.03 1.86
C ARG A 171 9.59 -7.64 0.58
N ALA A 172 10.08 -7.17 -0.56
CA ALA A 172 9.85 -7.85 -1.83
C ALA A 172 10.14 -9.37 -1.69
N GLY A 173 9.35 -10.20 -2.36
CA GLY A 173 9.42 -11.67 -2.26
C GLY A 173 8.73 -12.28 -1.04
N THR A 174 8.21 -11.48 -0.09
CA THR A 174 7.45 -12.01 1.05
C THR A 174 6.01 -12.28 0.65
N ILE A 175 5.56 -13.54 0.78
CA ILE A 175 4.13 -13.89 0.61
C ILE A 175 3.36 -13.34 1.81
N HIS A 176 2.27 -12.62 1.57
CA HIS A 176 1.51 -11.98 2.64
C HIS A 176 0.05 -11.75 2.25
N ALA A 177 -0.81 -11.58 3.26
CA ALA A 177 -2.19 -11.13 3.09
C ALA A 177 -2.71 -10.45 4.36
N ILE A 178 -3.64 -9.51 4.20
CA ILE A 178 -4.37 -8.89 5.30
C ILE A 178 -5.62 -9.74 5.56
N GLY A 179 -5.75 -10.21 6.79
CA GLY A 179 -6.98 -10.89 7.26
C GLY A 179 -8.13 -9.90 7.47
N ALA A 180 -9.31 -10.42 7.76
CA ALA A 180 -10.48 -9.60 8.05
C ALA A 180 -10.34 -8.84 9.38
N GLY A 181 -11.06 -7.73 9.49
CA GLY A 181 -11.18 -6.97 10.73
C GLY A 181 -9.97 -6.10 11.06
N ILE A 182 -9.14 -5.75 10.07
CA ILE A 182 -7.90 -4.98 10.27
C ILE A 182 -7.98 -3.65 9.52
N THR A 183 -7.53 -2.59 10.16
CA THR A 183 -7.35 -1.28 9.54
C THR A 183 -5.88 -0.86 9.66
N PRO A 184 -5.02 -1.19 8.70
CA PRO A 184 -3.65 -0.71 8.66
C PRO A 184 -3.54 0.62 7.90
N VAL A 185 -2.49 1.38 8.20
CA VAL A 185 -1.90 2.31 7.24
C VAL A 185 -0.73 1.60 6.55
N SER A 186 -0.75 1.59 5.23
CA SER A 186 0.33 1.06 4.40
C SER A 186 1.16 2.19 3.84
N TYR A 187 2.46 2.10 4.06
CA TYR A 187 3.49 2.88 3.39
C TYR A 187 4.13 1.97 2.34
N THR A 188 3.89 2.27 1.08
CA THR A 188 4.50 1.55 -0.03
C THR A 188 5.64 2.38 -0.57
N HIS A 189 6.84 1.82 -0.61
CA HIS A 189 7.98 2.39 -1.31
C HIS A 189 8.10 1.70 -2.66
N LEU A 190 8.00 2.49 -3.73
CA LEU A 190 8.06 2.02 -5.11
C LEU A 190 9.50 1.99 -5.61
N ARG A 191 10.44 1.56 -4.76
CA ARG A 191 11.82 1.25 -5.09
C ARG A 191 12.51 0.55 -3.93
N ALA A 192 13.21 -0.52 -4.21
CA ALA A 192 14.02 -1.26 -3.26
C ALA A 192 15.52 -1.15 -3.60
N HIS A 193 16.09 0.04 -3.59
CA HIS A 193 17.54 0.18 -3.54
C HIS A 193 17.95 1.01 -2.34
N GLU A 194 18.31 0.30 -1.27
CA GLU A 194 19.22 0.81 -0.27
C GLU A 194 20.48 -0.05 -0.31
N THR A 195 21.52 0.53 -0.83
CA THR A 195 22.90 0.12 -0.53
C THR A 195 23.30 0.69 0.81
#